data_bd72cf394f67323b932edd6ac7f6ef55
#
_entry.id   bd72cf394f67323b932edd6ac7f6ef55
#
_cell.length_a   1.000
_cell.length_b   1.000
_cell.length_c   1.000
_cell.angle_alpha   90.00
_cell.angle_beta   90.00
_cell.angle_gamma   90.00
#
_symmetry.space_group_name_H-M   'P 1'
#
loop_
_entity.id
_entity.type
_entity.pdbx_description
1 polymer ?
#
loop_
_entity_poly.entity_id
_entity_poly.type
_entity_poly.pdbx_seq_one_letter_code
_entity_poly.pdbx_strand_id
1 'polypeptide(L)'
;MTPTFWTFSFTDAPSISVSDFTYEHNEATRTLTCVPVGNPSRYTYYKWQHKSTHGVLIRELDGGQNGVLTLPSIPVEDRYQDSGEYVCTAGNGIVGRYGNVKQTGSGYAIINGV
;
A
#
# COMPACT_ATOMS: atom_id res chain seq x y z
N MET A 1 -4.23 37.80 23.30
CA MET A 1 -4.17 37.14 22.79
C MET A 1 -3.75 36.28 22.42
N THR A 2 -3.61 35.73 22.21
CA THR A 2 -3.25 35.01 21.74
C THR A 2 -3.17 34.13 21.33
N PRO A 3 -3.25 33.54 21.30
CA PRO A 3 -2.72 32.77 20.60
C PRO A 3 -3.06 31.76 19.82
N THR A 4 -4.05 31.73 19.35
CA THR A 4 -4.50 30.79 18.36
C THR A 4 -3.51 30.45 17.31
N PHE A 5 -2.62 31.22 17.06
CA PHE A 5 -1.56 30.89 16.17
C PHE A 5 -0.69 29.75 16.68
N TRP A 6 -1.00 29.30 17.86
CA TRP A 6 -0.37 28.11 18.40
C TRP A 6 -0.98 26.82 17.87
N THR A 7 -2.11 26.91 17.24
CA THR A 7 -2.67 25.74 16.61
C THR A 7 -2.09 25.63 15.21
N PHE A 8 -0.88 25.24 15.13
CA PHE A 8 -0.26 24.98 13.84
C PHE A 8 -0.91 23.78 13.20
N SER A 9 -1.23 23.96 11.95
CA SER A 9 -1.62 22.88 11.10
C SER A 9 -0.43 22.53 10.25
N PHE A 10 0.29 21.53 10.64
CA PHE A 10 1.40 21.06 9.81
C PHE A 10 0.83 20.24 8.68
N THR A 11 1.17 20.61 7.44
CA THR A 11 0.91 19.75 6.31
C THR A 11 2.09 18.83 6.16
N ASP A 12 1.79 17.56 5.89
CA ASP A 12 2.80 16.53 5.84
C ASP A 12 2.39 15.46 4.85
N ALA A 13 3.22 15.20 3.86
CA ALA A 13 2.98 14.12 2.93
C ALA A 13 2.99 12.79 3.69
N PRO A 14 2.20 11.81 3.28
CA PRO A 14 2.06 10.60 4.07
C PRO A 14 3.31 9.72 4.04
N SER A 15 3.59 9.13 5.18
CA SER A 15 4.43 7.96 5.29
C SER A 15 3.56 6.75 5.01
N ILE A 16 3.97 5.88 4.11
CA ILE A 16 3.18 4.74 3.68
C ILE A 16 3.80 3.47 4.24
N SER A 17 2.97 2.64 4.87
CA SER A 17 3.42 1.34 5.33
C SER A 17 2.47 0.24 4.86
N VAL A 18 3.04 -0.91 4.54
CA VAL A 18 2.31 -2.12 4.18
C VAL A 18 2.96 -3.25 4.97
N SER A 19 2.16 -3.95 5.78
CA SER A 19 2.68 -5.06 6.57
C SER A 19 2.97 -6.26 5.69
N ASP A 20 4.00 -7.02 6.06
CA ASP A 20 4.27 -8.30 5.43
C ASP A 20 3.22 -9.31 5.89
N PHE A 21 2.77 -10.16 4.98
CA PHE A 21 1.80 -11.19 5.28
C PHE A 21 2.24 -12.53 4.75
N THR A 22 1.93 -13.56 5.53
CA THR A 22 2.10 -14.94 5.12
C THR A 22 0.72 -15.57 5.05
N TYR A 23 0.40 -16.11 3.90
CA TYR A 23 -0.88 -16.80 3.68
C TYR A 23 -0.63 -18.26 3.40
N GLU A 24 -1.51 -19.11 3.93
CA GLU A 24 -1.52 -20.51 3.54
C GLU A 24 -2.09 -20.63 2.14
N HIS A 25 -1.60 -21.57 1.37
CA HIS A 25 -1.99 -21.72 -0.05
C HIS A 25 -3.49 -21.93 -0.24
N ASN A 26 -4.17 -22.48 0.78
CA ASN A 26 -5.60 -22.76 0.70
C ASN A 26 -6.48 -21.61 1.23
N GLU A 27 -5.90 -20.49 1.64
CA GLU A 27 -6.70 -19.34 2.03
C GLU A 27 -7.28 -18.67 0.79
N ALA A 28 -8.61 -18.62 0.73
CA ALA A 28 -9.31 -18.09 -0.44
C ALA A 28 -9.25 -16.56 -0.51
N THR A 29 -9.35 -15.91 0.65
CA THR A 29 -9.32 -14.45 0.71
C THR A 29 -7.94 -13.98 1.14
N ARG A 30 -7.30 -13.21 0.28
CA ARG A 30 -5.96 -12.69 0.54
C ARG A 30 -5.97 -11.19 0.32
N THR A 31 -5.68 -10.45 1.38
CA THR A 31 -5.74 -8.99 1.34
C THR A 31 -4.45 -8.40 1.88
N LEU A 32 -4.11 -7.21 1.37
CA LEU A 32 -3.04 -6.39 1.92
C LEU A 32 -3.61 -5.03 2.26
N THR A 33 -3.10 -4.43 3.32
CA THR A 33 -3.58 -3.13 3.77
C THR A 33 -2.47 -2.10 3.71
N CYS A 34 -2.79 -0.98 3.09
CA CYS A 34 -1.92 0.18 3.03
C CYS A 34 -2.31 1.13 4.15
N VAL A 35 -1.33 1.57 4.91
CA VAL A 35 -1.56 2.50 6.03
C VAL A 35 -0.74 3.76 5.78
N PRO A 36 -1.36 4.81 5.20
CA PRO A 36 -0.71 6.11 5.10
C PRO A 36 -0.91 6.89 6.40
N VAL A 37 0.10 7.66 6.76
CA VAL A 37 0.04 8.56 7.91
C VAL A 37 0.58 9.91 7.47
N GLY A 38 -0.29 10.89 7.42
CA GLY A 38 0.07 12.25 7.01
C GLY A 38 -0.98 13.26 7.46
N ASN A 39 -0.78 14.50 7.11
CA ASN A 39 -1.70 15.59 7.43
C ASN A 39 -1.85 16.49 6.21
N PRO A 40 -3.05 16.62 5.65
CA PRO A 40 -4.33 16.06 6.10
C PRO A 40 -4.40 14.55 5.93
N SER A 41 -5.32 13.93 6.65
CA SER A 41 -5.48 12.46 6.65
C SER A 41 -6.51 11.99 5.63
N ARG A 42 -6.59 12.67 4.51
CA ARG A 42 -7.41 12.29 3.36
C ARG A 42 -6.49 11.85 2.25
N TYR A 43 -6.68 10.62 1.80
CA TYR A 43 -5.73 10.02 0.88
C TYR A 43 -6.40 9.62 -0.41
N THR A 44 -5.65 9.84 -1.51
CA THR A 44 -5.97 9.27 -2.80
C THR A 44 -5.06 8.07 -2.98
N TYR A 45 -5.65 6.92 -3.30
CA TYR A 45 -4.90 5.70 -3.55
C TYR A 45 -4.81 5.47 -5.05
N TYR A 46 -3.62 5.09 -5.48
CA TYR A 46 -3.32 4.78 -6.87
C TYR A 46 -3.22 3.27 -7.02
N LYS A 47 -2.98 2.80 -8.23
CA LYS A 47 -2.84 1.37 -8.45
C LYS A 47 -1.66 0.82 -7.67
N TRP A 48 -1.85 -0.36 -7.12
CA TRP A 48 -0.78 -1.12 -6.49
C TRP A 48 0.11 -1.72 -7.56
N GLN A 49 1.39 -1.85 -7.24
CA GLN A 49 2.33 -2.59 -8.07
C GLN A 49 2.69 -3.88 -7.37
N HIS A 50 2.58 -4.99 -8.08
CA HIS A 50 3.06 -6.29 -7.62
C HIS A 50 4.38 -6.56 -8.32
N LYS A 51 5.43 -6.67 -7.52
CA LYS A 51 6.79 -6.88 -8.01
C LYS A 51 7.33 -8.21 -7.52
N SER A 52 8.28 -8.76 -8.28
CA SER A 52 9.03 -9.92 -7.81
C SER A 52 9.91 -9.54 -6.62
N THR A 53 10.49 -10.53 -5.95
CA THR A 53 11.45 -10.28 -4.87
C THR A 53 12.72 -9.60 -5.35
N HIS A 54 12.93 -9.54 -6.66
CA HIS A 54 14.04 -8.83 -7.27
C HIS A 54 13.67 -7.44 -7.79
N GLY A 55 12.47 -6.97 -7.46
CA GLY A 55 12.03 -5.62 -7.82
C GLY A 55 11.51 -5.47 -9.24
N VAL A 56 11.26 -6.57 -9.94
CA VAL A 56 10.73 -6.52 -11.31
C VAL A 56 9.21 -6.45 -11.27
N LEU A 57 8.64 -5.46 -11.95
CA LEU A 57 7.19 -5.31 -12.01
C LEU A 57 6.55 -6.50 -12.71
N ILE A 58 5.59 -7.14 -12.03
CA ILE A 58 4.83 -8.26 -12.56
C ILE A 58 3.50 -7.75 -13.12
N ARG A 59 2.78 -6.93 -12.33
CA ARG A 59 1.45 -6.43 -12.72
C ARG A 59 1.07 -5.23 -11.88
N GLU A 60 0.05 -4.51 -12.33
CA GLU A 60 -0.60 -3.48 -11.54
C GLU A 60 -1.99 -3.96 -11.13
N LEU A 61 -2.42 -3.59 -9.94
CA LEU A 61 -3.70 -4.00 -9.38
C LEU A 61 -4.43 -2.78 -8.81
N ASP A 62 -5.73 -2.71 -9.05
CA ASP A 62 -6.55 -1.63 -8.54
C ASP A 62 -7.16 -2.06 -7.20
N GLY A 63 -6.78 -1.39 -6.14
CA GLY A 63 -7.25 -1.70 -4.79
C GLY A 63 -8.41 -0.83 -4.33
N GLY A 64 -8.87 0.11 -5.16
CA GLY A 64 -9.92 1.03 -4.74
C GLY A 64 -9.39 2.14 -3.83
N GLN A 65 -10.30 2.80 -3.09
CA GLN A 65 -9.98 4.00 -2.34
C GLN A 65 -10.04 3.82 -0.82
N ASN A 66 -9.93 2.60 -0.33
CA ASN A 66 -9.96 2.32 1.11
C ASN A 66 -8.63 1.80 1.66
N GLY A 67 -7.60 1.74 0.83
CA GLY A 67 -6.29 1.26 1.26
C GLY A 67 -6.16 -0.25 1.35
N VAL A 68 -7.18 -1.00 0.98
CA VAL A 68 -7.16 -2.46 1.04
C VAL A 68 -7.11 -3.02 -0.38
N LEU A 69 -6.14 -3.88 -0.62
CA LEU A 69 -6.04 -4.62 -1.87
C LEU A 69 -6.50 -6.06 -1.60
N THR A 70 -7.54 -6.47 -2.32
CA THR A 70 -7.97 -7.86 -2.31
C THR A 70 -7.42 -8.53 -3.56
N LEU A 71 -6.62 -9.56 -3.38
CA LEU A 71 -6.03 -10.28 -4.51
C LEU A 71 -7.10 -11.06 -5.25
N PRO A 72 -6.98 -11.16 -6.58
CA PRO A 72 -7.98 -11.88 -7.37
C PRO A 72 -8.13 -13.32 -6.95
N SER A 73 -9.34 -13.84 -7.08
CA SER A 73 -9.60 -15.25 -6.82
C SER A 73 -9.00 -16.08 -7.95
N ILE A 74 -8.14 -17.02 -7.58
CA ILE A 74 -7.48 -17.91 -8.53
C ILE A 74 -7.45 -19.32 -7.96
N PRO A 75 -7.27 -20.35 -8.81
CA PRO A 75 -7.15 -21.72 -8.35
C PRO A 75 -6.04 -21.89 -7.32
N VAL A 76 -6.23 -22.82 -6.40
CA VAL A 76 -5.26 -23.09 -5.32
C VAL A 76 -3.86 -23.34 -5.87
N GLU A 77 -3.75 -24.12 -6.94
CA GLU A 77 -2.47 -24.49 -7.53
C GLU A 77 -1.72 -23.30 -8.14
N ASP A 78 -2.42 -22.19 -8.38
CA ASP A 78 -1.81 -20.99 -8.98
C ASP A 78 -1.49 -19.90 -7.95
N ARG A 79 -1.89 -20.07 -6.69
CA ARG A 79 -1.78 -19.01 -5.68
C ARG A 79 -0.34 -18.64 -5.34
N TYR A 80 0.61 -19.52 -5.61
CA TYR A 80 2.02 -19.20 -5.41
C TYR A 80 2.44 -17.95 -6.20
N GLN A 81 1.73 -17.65 -7.30
CA GLN A 81 2.00 -16.49 -8.13
C GLN A 81 1.73 -15.17 -7.41
N ASP A 82 0.98 -15.21 -6.32
CA ASP A 82 0.69 -14.01 -5.53
C ASP A 82 1.84 -13.62 -4.61
N SER A 83 2.86 -14.43 -4.47
CA SER A 83 4.03 -14.08 -3.66
C SER A 83 4.81 -12.94 -4.31
N GLY A 84 5.37 -12.08 -3.49
CA GLY A 84 6.21 -10.99 -3.96
C GLY A 84 6.04 -9.72 -3.14
N GLU A 85 6.55 -8.62 -3.68
CA GLU A 85 6.46 -7.31 -3.08
C GLU A 85 5.24 -6.56 -3.61
N TYR A 86 4.48 -5.96 -2.71
CA TYR A 86 3.33 -5.15 -3.08
C TYR A 86 3.58 -3.71 -2.66
N VAL A 87 3.56 -2.80 -3.62
CA VAL A 87 3.84 -1.39 -3.40
C VAL A 87 2.52 -0.63 -3.43
N CYS A 88 2.22 0.05 -2.32
CA CYS A 88 1.09 0.97 -2.24
C CYS A 88 1.57 2.37 -2.59
N THR A 89 0.81 3.06 -3.41
CA THR A 89 1.05 4.45 -3.74
C THR A 89 -0.14 5.28 -3.31
N ALA A 90 0.10 6.31 -2.52
CA ALA A 90 -0.97 7.17 -2.04
C ALA A 90 -0.45 8.60 -1.86
N GLY A 91 -1.37 9.54 -1.80
CA GLY A 91 -1.05 10.93 -1.57
C GLY A 91 -2.18 11.65 -0.86
N ASN A 92 -1.85 12.76 -0.22
CA ASN A 92 -2.82 13.63 0.44
C ASN A 92 -2.79 15.05 -0.12
N GLY A 93 -2.22 15.22 -1.31
CA GLY A 93 -2.09 16.52 -1.96
C GLY A 93 -0.87 17.31 -1.54
N ILE A 94 -0.13 16.83 -0.55
CA ILE A 94 1.06 17.52 -0.04
C ILE A 94 2.30 16.93 -0.71
N VAL A 95 3.18 17.79 -1.17
CA VAL A 95 4.43 17.40 -1.80
C VAL A 95 5.36 16.83 -0.74
N GLY A 96 5.92 15.67 -1.01
CA GLY A 96 6.85 15.01 -0.12
C GLY A 96 8.27 15.53 -0.27
N ARG A 97 9.16 14.84 0.42
CA ARG A 97 10.55 15.23 0.57
C ARG A 97 11.30 15.39 -0.75
N TYR A 98 10.92 14.60 -1.76
CA TYR A 98 11.61 14.63 -3.06
C TYR A 98 10.79 15.30 -4.15
N GLY A 99 9.82 16.11 -3.77
CA GLY A 99 9.03 16.89 -4.74
C GLY A 99 7.86 16.13 -5.35
N ASN A 100 7.50 14.96 -4.84
CA ASN A 100 6.40 14.18 -5.35
C ASN A 100 5.20 14.22 -4.43
N VAL A 101 4.01 14.33 -5.03
CA VAL A 101 2.75 14.20 -4.28
C VAL A 101 2.46 12.74 -3.96
N LYS A 102 2.86 11.84 -4.85
CA LYS A 102 2.66 10.39 -4.65
C LYS A 102 3.78 9.83 -3.79
N GLN A 103 3.39 9.18 -2.71
CA GLN A 103 4.31 8.50 -1.80
C GLN A 103 4.09 7.00 -1.88
N THR A 104 5.12 6.23 -1.59
CA THR A 104 5.06 4.77 -1.71
C THR A 104 5.54 4.09 -0.44
N GLY A 105 5.01 2.90 -0.22
CA GLY A 105 5.48 1.99 0.80
C GLY A 105 5.18 0.57 0.34
N SER A 106 5.92 -0.40 0.85
CA SER A 106 5.76 -1.77 0.36
C SER A 106 5.83 -2.78 1.48
N GLY A 107 5.25 -3.95 1.21
CA GLY A 107 5.31 -5.12 2.05
C GLY A 107 5.34 -6.36 1.17
N TYR A 108 5.69 -7.48 1.78
CA TYR A 108 5.80 -8.76 1.07
C TYR A 108 4.65 -9.67 1.43
N ALA A 109 4.14 -10.37 0.42
CA ALA A 109 3.22 -11.48 0.63
C ALA A 109 3.95 -12.78 0.31
N ILE A 110 3.79 -13.75 1.18
CA ILE A 110 4.40 -15.06 1.03
C ILE A 110 3.28 -16.09 1.08
N ILE A 111 3.24 -16.97 0.09
CA ILE A 111 2.25 -18.04 0.04
C ILE A 111 2.94 -19.34 0.42
N ASN A 112 2.49 -19.93 1.52
CA ASN A 112 3.07 -21.15 2.06
C ASN A 112 2.38 -22.40 1.56
N GLY A 113 3.07 -23.51 1.59
CA GLY A 113 2.48 -24.83 1.40
C GLY A 113 2.22 -25.22 -0.05
N VAL A 114 2.90 -24.58 -0.96
CA VAL A 114 2.73 -24.85 -2.39
C VAL A 114 3.86 -25.73 -2.90
#